data_399893cce9cba77f340444bd12639ccd
#
_entry.id   399893cce9cba77f340444bd12639ccd
#
_cell.length_a   1.000
_cell.length_b   1.000
_cell.length_c   1.000
_cell.angle_alpha   90.00
_cell.angle_beta   90.00
_cell.angle_gamma   90.00
#
_symmetry.space_group_name_H-M   'P 1'
#
loop_
_entity.id
_entity.type
_entity.pdbx_description
1 polymer ?
#
loop_
_entity_poly.entity_id
_entity_poly.type
_entity_poly.pdbx_seq_one_letter_code
_entity_poly.pdbx_strand_id
1 'polypeptide(L)'
;MVELLDQPRAVGAKPLREYMEVEGYSAAARWVYGQALDPAEWSNDDLINLNEVRRIHFLATTPVWTVAPHPDAGSAESPGGFREHEIAAFDGGMKPPSWTEVPALLNDWIAEVLATGELVTTGTNSDLPLPEQLAKLHHSFECIHPFTDGNGRTGRLALNLVLVRLGYPPVVIFKKQWEAYLRALQRSDDGDHGALGEIIARAMLDNLNRFIVPSVAGPARLVPLAALADDRFSIAALRQAAQRGRLDATQGSDGIWRSSRTTVSEYAAIEHTRRRRAT
;
A
#
# COMPACT_ATOMS: atom_id res chain seq x y z
N MET A 1 7.52 -11.58 9.00
CA MET A 1 6.68 -11.51 7.78
C MET A 1 7.45 -11.94 6.53
N VAL A 2 8.71 -11.56 6.36
CA VAL A 2 9.57 -12.03 5.23
C VAL A 2 9.82 -13.53 5.31
N GLU A 3 10.09 -14.10 6.50
CA GLU A 3 10.29 -15.54 6.70
C GLU A 3 9.07 -16.42 6.34
N LEU A 4 7.85 -15.90 6.46
CA LEU A 4 6.62 -16.61 6.07
C LEU A 4 6.45 -16.71 4.55
N LEU A 5 7.10 -15.82 3.78
CA LEU A 5 7.03 -15.79 2.33
C LEU A 5 8.01 -16.78 1.67
N ASP A 6 9.12 -17.07 2.36
CA ASP A 6 10.17 -17.97 1.84
C ASP A 6 10.09 -19.40 2.41
N GLN A 7 9.42 -19.59 3.56
CA GLN A 7 9.21 -20.92 4.16
C GLN A 7 7.81 -20.98 4.79
N PRO A 8 6.88 -21.76 4.22
CA PRO A 8 5.53 -21.93 4.74
C PRO A 8 5.52 -22.82 5.99
N ARG A 9 6.19 -22.39 7.07
CA ARG A 9 6.07 -23.00 8.40
C ARG A 9 5.27 -22.08 9.28
N ALA A 10 4.17 -22.58 9.84
CA ALA A 10 3.39 -21.89 10.85
C ALA A 10 4.28 -21.55 12.06
N VAL A 11 4.65 -20.29 12.22
CA VAL A 11 5.44 -19.81 13.35
C VAL A 11 4.47 -19.18 14.34
N GLY A 12 4.15 -19.89 15.42
CA GLY A 12 3.33 -19.39 16.52
C GLY A 12 1.90 -19.96 16.58
N ALA A 13 1.15 -19.61 17.61
CA ALA A 13 -0.19 -20.12 17.93
C ALA A 13 -1.34 -19.33 17.28
N LYS A 14 -1.18 -18.85 16.05
CA LYS A 14 -2.23 -18.14 15.35
C LYS A 14 -3.19 -19.08 14.61
N PRO A 15 -4.48 -18.73 14.45
CA PRO A 15 -5.41 -19.50 13.65
C PRO A 15 -4.90 -19.71 12.21
N LEU A 16 -5.12 -20.90 11.64
CA LEU A 16 -4.72 -21.23 10.26
C LEU A 16 -5.24 -20.18 9.25
N ARG A 17 -6.43 -19.65 9.47
CA ARG A 17 -7.02 -18.59 8.65
C ARG A 17 -6.09 -17.39 8.49
N GLU A 18 -5.47 -16.89 9.56
CA GLU A 18 -4.57 -15.73 9.50
C GLU A 18 -3.32 -16.01 8.63
N TYR A 19 -2.82 -17.25 8.64
CA TYR A 19 -1.70 -17.64 7.77
C TYR A 19 -2.12 -17.67 6.30
N MET A 20 -3.31 -18.20 6.02
CA MET A 20 -3.86 -18.24 4.66
C MET A 20 -4.17 -16.83 4.13
N GLU A 21 -4.59 -15.90 4.99
CA GLU A 21 -4.76 -14.48 4.63
C GLU A 21 -3.44 -13.83 4.20
N VAL A 22 -2.34 -14.12 4.91
CA VAL A 22 -1.01 -13.61 4.56
C VAL A 22 -0.51 -14.23 3.26
N GLU A 23 -0.72 -15.53 3.06
CA GLU A 23 -0.33 -16.23 1.83
C GLU A 23 -1.07 -15.66 0.62
N GLY A 24 -2.40 -15.55 0.71
CA GLY A 24 -3.21 -14.99 -0.37
C GLY A 24 -2.85 -13.54 -0.69
N TYR A 25 -2.72 -12.69 0.34
CA TYR A 25 -2.29 -11.32 0.14
C TYR A 25 -0.91 -11.22 -0.53
N SER A 26 0.02 -12.08 -0.13
CA SER A 26 1.37 -12.14 -0.71
C SER A 26 1.34 -12.57 -2.18
N ALA A 27 0.52 -13.55 -2.54
CA ALA A 27 0.37 -14.01 -3.93
C ALA A 27 -0.21 -12.89 -4.80
N ALA A 28 -1.26 -12.22 -4.33
CA ALA A 28 -1.86 -11.09 -5.03
C ALA A 28 -0.90 -9.89 -5.14
N ALA A 29 -0.17 -9.57 -4.08
CA ALA A 29 0.81 -8.48 -4.08
C ALA A 29 1.97 -8.75 -5.06
N ARG A 30 2.47 -9.99 -5.13
CA ARG A 30 3.49 -10.36 -6.14
C ARG A 30 2.98 -10.13 -7.56
N TRP A 31 1.76 -10.52 -7.83
CA TRP A 31 1.17 -10.31 -9.14
C TRP A 31 1.03 -8.81 -9.44
N VAL A 32 0.51 -8.02 -8.52
CA VAL A 32 0.36 -6.56 -8.65
C VAL A 32 1.71 -5.88 -8.89
N TYR A 33 2.72 -6.20 -8.05
CA TYR A 33 4.03 -5.54 -8.15
C TYR A 33 4.83 -6.03 -9.37
N GLY A 34 4.56 -7.23 -9.86
CA GLY A 34 5.09 -7.73 -11.13
C GLY A 34 4.69 -6.87 -12.33
N GLN A 35 3.54 -6.19 -12.27
CA GLN A 35 3.10 -5.28 -13.33
C GLN A 35 4.00 -4.05 -13.49
N ALA A 36 4.75 -3.67 -12.43
CA ALA A 36 5.73 -2.58 -12.50
C ALA A 36 7.04 -3.01 -13.20
N LEU A 37 7.36 -4.30 -13.16
CA LEU A 37 8.59 -4.86 -13.75
C LEU A 37 8.46 -5.14 -15.25
N ASP A 38 7.23 -5.30 -15.73
CA ASP A 38 6.93 -5.62 -17.13
C ASP A 38 5.89 -4.66 -17.72
N PRO A 39 6.26 -3.39 -17.95
CA PRO A 39 5.34 -2.37 -18.43
C PRO A 39 4.84 -2.62 -19.86
N ALA A 40 5.47 -3.51 -20.62
CA ALA A 40 5.10 -3.82 -22.00
C ALA A 40 3.81 -4.66 -22.12
N GLU A 41 3.39 -5.36 -21.07
CA GLU A 41 2.20 -6.24 -21.10
C GLU A 41 0.87 -5.47 -20.99
N TRP A 42 0.87 -4.18 -20.63
CA TRP A 42 -0.33 -3.36 -20.49
C TRP A 42 -0.33 -2.09 -21.35
N SER A 43 0.12 -2.23 -22.60
CA SER A 43 0.22 -1.16 -23.58
C SER A 43 -1.12 -0.65 -24.15
N ASN A 44 -2.26 -1.09 -23.61
CA ASN A 44 -3.59 -0.79 -24.14
C ASN A 44 -4.39 0.23 -23.32
N ASP A 45 -3.75 1.25 -22.76
CA ASP A 45 -4.38 2.39 -22.07
C ASP A 45 -5.22 2.07 -20.81
N ASP A 46 -5.49 0.80 -20.49
CA ASP A 46 -6.26 0.40 -19.32
C ASP A 46 -5.38 0.25 -18.09
N LEU A 47 -5.49 1.18 -17.14
CA LEU A 47 -4.80 1.09 -15.86
C LEU A 47 -5.30 -0.04 -14.98
N ILE A 48 -6.57 -0.40 -15.10
CA ILE A 48 -7.22 -1.52 -14.41
C ILE A 48 -8.53 -1.88 -15.14
N ASN A 49 -8.90 -3.15 -15.09
CA ASN A 49 -10.18 -3.64 -15.61
C ASN A 49 -10.86 -4.60 -14.64
N LEU A 50 -12.14 -4.95 -14.92
CA LEU A 50 -12.91 -5.83 -14.05
C LEU A 50 -12.28 -7.21 -13.83
N ASN A 51 -11.64 -7.77 -14.86
CA ASN A 51 -11.00 -9.07 -14.74
C ASN A 51 -9.80 -9.01 -13.79
N GLU A 52 -9.08 -7.91 -13.76
CA GLU A 52 -7.96 -7.71 -12.86
C GLU A 52 -8.43 -7.48 -11.42
N VAL A 53 -9.51 -6.73 -11.20
CA VAL A 53 -10.14 -6.61 -9.87
C VAL A 53 -10.54 -7.99 -9.35
N ARG A 54 -11.20 -8.81 -10.17
CA ARG A 54 -11.58 -10.18 -9.82
C ARG A 54 -10.36 -11.08 -9.60
N ARG A 55 -9.29 -10.91 -10.39
CA ARG A 55 -8.05 -11.66 -10.24
C ARG A 55 -7.33 -11.32 -8.94
N ILE A 56 -7.24 -10.04 -8.57
CA ILE A 56 -6.67 -9.61 -7.28
C ILE A 56 -7.43 -10.28 -6.14
N HIS A 57 -8.75 -10.19 -6.15
CA HIS A 57 -9.59 -10.83 -5.14
C HIS A 57 -9.39 -12.35 -5.12
N PHE A 58 -9.41 -13.01 -6.29
CA PHE A 58 -9.18 -14.45 -6.40
C PHE A 58 -7.85 -14.85 -5.74
N LEU A 59 -6.76 -14.20 -6.09
CA LEU A 59 -5.45 -14.50 -5.52
C LEU A 59 -5.39 -14.26 -4.01
N ALA A 60 -5.99 -13.13 -3.55
CA ALA A 60 -5.94 -12.72 -2.15
C ALA A 60 -6.80 -13.61 -1.24
N THR A 61 -7.85 -14.24 -1.74
CA THR A 61 -8.85 -14.93 -0.91
C THR A 61 -8.89 -16.44 -1.09
N THR A 62 -8.40 -16.99 -2.20
CA THR A 62 -8.41 -18.44 -2.46
C THR A 62 -7.80 -19.29 -1.33
N PRO A 63 -6.61 -18.94 -0.75
CA PRO A 63 -6.05 -19.76 0.33
C PRO A 63 -6.95 -19.79 1.57
N VAL A 64 -7.58 -18.67 1.91
CA VAL A 64 -8.54 -18.62 3.03
C VAL A 64 -9.78 -19.43 2.71
N TRP A 65 -10.31 -19.28 1.50
CA TRP A 65 -11.52 -19.98 1.07
C TRP A 65 -11.40 -21.49 1.16
N THR A 66 -10.25 -22.04 0.86
CA THR A 66 -10.02 -23.50 0.92
C THR A 66 -10.08 -24.06 2.34
N VAL A 67 -9.83 -23.26 3.38
CA VAL A 67 -9.80 -23.71 4.79
C VAL A 67 -10.98 -23.18 5.60
N ALA A 68 -11.54 -22.05 5.21
CA ALA A 68 -12.63 -21.37 5.91
C ALA A 68 -13.45 -20.52 4.92
N PRO A 69 -14.26 -21.14 4.04
CA PRO A 69 -15.15 -20.40 3.13
C PRO A 69 -16.13 -19.55 3.96
N HIS A 70 -16.55 -18.40 3.40
CA HIS A 70 -17.49 -17.53 4.09
C HIS A 70 -18.84 -18.23 4.23
N PRO A 71 -19.45 -18.31 5.44
CA PRO A 71 -20.64 -19.13 5.69
C PRO A 71 -21.86 -18.65 4.90
N ASP A 72 -21.97 -17.35 4.65
CA ASP A 72 -23.11 -16.73 3.96
C ASP A 72 -22.92 -16.62 2.44
N ALA A 73 -21.77 -17.03 1.92
CA ALA A 73 -21.48 -16.91 0.50
C ALA A 73 -22.20 -17.97 -0.34
N GLY A 74 -22.86 -17.53 -1.40
CA GLY A 74 -23.38 -18.41 -2.43
C GLY A 74 -22.29 -19.02 -3.32
N SER A 75 -22.65 -19.99 -4.16
CA SER A 75 -21.70 -20.68 -5.05
C SER A 75 -21.04 -19.74 -6.07
N ALA A 76 -21.72 -18.69 -6.51
CA ALA A 76 -21.22 -17.69 -7.43
C ALA A 76 -20.27 -16.68 -6.76
N GLU A 77 -20.29 -16.58 -5.44
CA GLU A 77 -19.51 -15.65 -4.62
C GLU A 77 -18.15 -16.21 -4.18
N SER A 78 -17.70 -17.29 -4.79
CA SER A 78 -16.36 -17.86 -4.61
C SER A 78 -15.25 -16.81 -4.96
N PRO A 79 -13.98 -17.06 -4.62
CA PRO A 79 -12.90 -16.14 -4.94
C PRO A 79 -12.94 -15.61 -6.38
N GLY A 80 -12.98 -14.28 -6.53
CA GLY A 80 -13.16 -13.59 -7.80
C GLY A 80 -14.63 -13.39 -8.23
N GLY A 81 -15.60 -13.97 -7.52
CA GLY A 81 -17.03 -13.73 -7.74
C GLY A 81 -17.52 -12.49 -6.97
N PHE A 82 -18.35 -11.68 -7.61
CA PHE A 82 -19.02 -10.57 -6.91
C PHE A 82 -20.12 -11.11 -6.01
N ARG A 83 -20.45 -10.38 -4.95
CA ARG A 83 -21.57 -10.73 -4.07
C ARG A 83 -22.91 -10.69 -4.82
N GLU A 84 -23.79 -11.58 -4.43
CA GLU A 84 -25.17 -11.71 -4.93
C GLU A 84 -26.19 -11.56 -3.81
N HIS A 85 -25.80 -10.92 -2.68
CA HIS A 85 -26.68 -10.63 -1.55
C HIS A 85 -26.39 -9.24 -0.95
N GLU A 86 -27.35 -8.74 -0.19
CA GLU A 86 -27.23 -7.45 0.49
C GLU A 86 -26.31 -7.56 1.70
N ILE A 87 -25.49 -6.55 1.92
CA ILE A 87 -24.65 -6.41 3.10
C ILE A 87 -25.28 -5.38 4.03
N ALA A 88 -25.34 -5.69 5.32
CA ALA A 88 -25.81 -4.76 6.33
C ALA A 88 -24.87 -3.54 6.45
N ALA A 89 -25.40 -2.42 6.95
CA ALA A 89 -24.57 -1.25 7.23
C ALA A 89 -23.49 -1.59 8.27
N PHE A 90 -22.29 -1.05 8.08
CA PHE A 90 -21.19 -1.17 9.03
C PHE A 90 -21.41 -0.29 10.28
N ASP A 91 -20.68 -0.57 11.34
CA ASP A 91 -20.76 0.19 12.60
C ASP A 91 -20.51 1.70 12.43
N GLY A 92 -19.78 2.12 11.39
CA GLY A 92 -19.56 3.53 11.01
C GLY A 92 -20.70 4.19 10.25
N GLY A 93 -21.79 3.47 9.95
CA GLY A 93 -22.97 3.97 9.23
C GLY A 93 -22.91 3.80 7.70
N MET A 94 -21.75 3.54 7.10
CA MET A 94 -21.65 3.27 5.68
C MET A 94 -22.43 2.00 5.34
N LYS A 95 -23.31 2.09 4.34
CA LYS A 95 -24.08 0.98 3.80
C LYS A 95 -23.68 0.75 2.34
N PRO A 96 -23.19 -0.45 2.00
CA PRO A 96 -22.92 -0.80 0.60
C PRO A 96 -24.19 -0.70 -0.26
N PRO A 97 -24.06 -0.36 -1.55
CA PRO A 97 -25.18 -0.33 -2.49
C PRO A 97 -25.80 -1.73 -2.67
N SER A 98 -26.95 -1.79 -3.36
CA SER A 98 -27.52 -3.09 -3.72
C SER A 98 -26.53 -3.92 -4.54
N TRP A 99 -26.48 -5.24 -4.29
CA TRP A 99 -25.59 -6.13 -5.03
C TRP A 99 -25.84 -6.09 -6.54
N THR A 100 -27.08 -5.80 -6.96
CA THR A 100 -27.47 -5.68 -8.37
C THR A 100 -26.81 -4.48 -9.06
N GLU A 101 -26.39 -3.46 -8.30
CA GLU A 101 -25.73 -2.25 -8.80
C GLU A 101 -24.21 -2.41 -8.92
N VAL A 102 -23.63 -3.40 -8.22
CA VAL A 102 -22.17 -3.60 -8.13
C VAL A 102 -21.47 -3.62 -9.49
N PRO A 103 -21.96 -4.35 -10.52
CA PRO A 103 -21.29 -4.36 -11.82
C PRO A 103 -21.26 -3.00 -12.52
N ALA A 104 -22.34 -2.22 -12.43
CA ALA A 104 -22.41 -0.88 -13.00
C ALA A 104 -21.47 0.09 -12.26
N LEU A 105 -21.53 0.09 -10.93
CA LEU A 105 -20.68 0.95 -10.09
C LEU A 105 -19.19 0.66 -10.26
N LEU A 106 -18.81 -0.60 -10.44
CA LEU A 106 -17.41 -0.95 -10.74
C LEU A 106 -16.96 -0.46 -12.12
N ASN A 107 -17.85 -0.49 -13.14
CA ASN A 107 -17.52 0.11 -14.44
C ASN A 107 -17.33 1.63 -14.33
N ASP A 108 -18.20 2.32 -13.56
CA ASP A 108 -18.07 3.75 -13.31
C ASP A 108 -16.76 4.04 -12.54
N TRP A 109 -16.44 3.23 -11.54
CA TRP A 109 -15.18 3.34 -10.79
C TRP A 109 -13.95 3.16 -11.71
N ILE A 110 -13.97 2.18 -12.62
CA ILE A 110 -12.89 2.00 -13.60
C ILE A 110 -12.76 3.23 -14.50
N ALA A 111 -13.88 3.78 -14.98
CA ALA A 111 -13.85 5.00 -15.79
C ALA A 111 -13.22 6.19 -15.02
N GLU A 112 -13.50 6.35 -13.71
CA GLU A 112 -12.85 7.35 -12.88
C GLU A 112 -11.33 7.09 -12.71
N VAL A 113 -10.91 5.82 -12.55
CA VAL A 113 -9.49 5.46 -12.51
C VAL A 113 -8.78 5.84 -13.80
N LEU A 114 -9.36 5.52 -14.97
CA LEU A 114 -8.79 5.84 -16.27
C LEU A 114 -8.69 7.35 -16.47
N ALA A 115 -9.73 8.10 -16.12
CA ALA A 115 -9.70 9.56 -16.20
C ALA A 115 -8.61 10.17 -15.29
N THR A 116 -8.43 9.64 -14.08
CA THR A 116 -7.36 10.06 -13.18
C THR A 116 -5.97 9.74 -13.78
N GLY A 117 -5.82 8.58 -14.38
CA GLY A 117 -4.58 8.19 -15.07
C GLY A 117 -4.22 9.10 -16.25
N GLU A 118 -5.22 9.51 -17.03
CA GLU A 118 -5.04 10.45 -18.13
C GLU A 118 -4.56 11.82 -17.64
N LEU A 119 -5.13 12.35 -16.54
CA LEU A 119 -4.67 13.60 -15.93
C LEU A 119 -3.20 13.52 -15.51
N VAL A 120 -2.79 12.38 -14.92
CA VAL A 120 -1.41 12.16 -14.49
C VAL A 120 -0.45 12.08 -15.68
N THR A 121 -0.81 11.33 -16.72
CA THR A 121 0.06 11.12 -17.89
C THR A 121 0.19 12.35 -18.78
N THR A 122 -0.87 13.15 -18.89
CA THR A 122 -0.86 14.40 -19.65
C THR A 122 -0.29 15.59 -18.87
N GLY A 123 -0.10 15.45 -17.56
CA GLY A 123 0.31 16.54 -16.69
C GLY A 123 -0.75 17.64 -16.56
N THR A 124 -2.01 17.32 -16.85
CA THR A 124 -3.11 18.28 -16.74
C THR A 124 -3.42 18.55 -15.26
N ASN A 125 -3.54 19.83 -14.92
CA ASN A 125 -3.91 20.22 -13.56
C ASN A 125 -5.35 19.78 -13.24
N SER A 126 -5.53 19.24 -12.05
CA SER A 126 -6.82 18.94 -11.45
C SER A 126 -7.07 19.85 -10.26
N ASP A 127 -8.34 20.07 -9.93
CA ASP A 127 -8.73 20.84 -8.73
C ASP A 127 -8.31 20.14 -7.43
N LEU A 128 -8.15 18.81 -7.46
CA LEU A 128 -7.68 18.01 -6.32
C LEU A 128 -6.24 17.55 -6.53
N PRO A 129 -5.38 17.58 -5.48
CA PRO A 129 -4.07 16.96 -5.51
C PRO A 129 -4.18 15.45 -5.79
N LEU A 130 -3.19 14.87 -6.50
CA LEU A 130 -3.21 13.45 -6.84
C LEU A 130 -3.46 12.51 -5.63
N PRO A 131 -2.86 12.71 -4.44
CA PRO A 131 -3.16 11.86 -3.29
C PRO A 131 -4.63 11.89 -2.86
N GLU A 132 -5.32 13.01 -3.00
CA GLU A 132 -6.75 13.10 -2.69
C GLU A 132 -7.62 12.47 -3.78
N GLN A 133 -7.22 12.54 -5.05
CA GLN A 133 -7.89 11.79 -6.13
C GLN A 133 -7.77 10.28 -5.89
N LEU A 134 -6.57 9.80 -5.54
CA LEU A 134 -6.33 8.40 -5.18
C LEU A 134 -7.12 7.97 -3.94
N ALA A 135 -7.25 8.87 -2.96
CA ALA A 135 -8.06 8.64 -1.77
C ALA A 135 -9.55 8.51 -2.12
N LYS A 136 -10.07 9.37 -2.98
CA LYS A 136 -11.44 9.27 -3.50
C LYS A 136 -11.69 7.95 -4.21
N LEU A 137 -10.79 7.55 -5.12
CA LEU A 137 -10.89 6.28 -5.84
C LEU A 137 -10.87 5.08 -4.88
N HIS A 138 -9.97 5.09 -3.90
CA HIS A 138 -9.88 4.02 -2.92
C HIS A 138 -11.13 3.94 -2.04
N HIS A 139 -11.61 5.07 -1.53
CA HIS A 139 -12.84 5.17 -0.75
C HIS A 139 -14.07 4.69 -1.55
N SER A 140 -14.21 5.13 -2.81
CA SER A 140 -15.32 4.69 -3.68
C SER A 140 -15.34 3.16 -3.84
N PHE A 141 -14.18 2.53 -4.02
CA PHE A 141 -14.09 1.07 -4.08
C PHE A 141 -14.55 0.40 -2.77
N GLU A 142 -14.08 0.92 -1.63
CA GLU A 142 -14.49 0.39 -0.30
C GLU A 142 -15.99 0.56 -0.08
N CYS A 143 -16.63 1.64 -0.57
CA CYS A 143 -18.08 1.85 -0.51
C CYS A 143 -18.85 0.89 -1.41
N ILE A 144 -18.40 0.61 -2.63
CA ILE A 144 -19.04 -0.37 -3.53
C ILE A 144 -19.07 -1.75 -2.86
N HIS A 145 -18.01 -2.11 -2.18
CA HIS A 145 -17.90 -3.37 -1.43
C HIS A 145 -18.30 -4.59 -2.24
N PRO A 146 -17.62 -4.86 -3.38
CA PRO A 146 -18.11 -5.75 -4.40
C PRO A 146 -18.11 -7.24 -4.05
N PHE A 147 -17.43 -7.65 -2.98
CA PHE A 147 -17.24 -9.05 -2.61
C PHE A 147 -17.84 -9.35 -1.23
N THR A 148 -18.10 -10.61 -0.94
CA THR A 148 -18.60 -11.06 0.37
C THR A 148 -17.57 -10.90 1.48
N ASP A 149 -16.27 -11.09 1.18
CA ASP A 149 -15.12 -10.85 2.09
C ASP A 149 -13.92 -10.36 1.26
N GLY A 150 -12.91 -9.81 1.92
CA GLY A 150 -11.64 -9.44 1.27
C GLY A 150 -11.65 -8.10 0.53
N ASN A 151 -12.71 -7.29 0.62
CA ASN A 151 -12.81 -5.99 -0.06
C ASN A 151 -11.64 -5.07 0.28
N GLY A 152 -11.34 -4.83 1.54
CA GLY A 152 -10.25 -3.96 1.95
C GLY A 152 -8.86 -4.44 1.48
N ARG A 153 -8.63 -5.76 1.37
CA ARG A 153 -7.39 -6.31 0.78
C ARG A 153 -7.34 -6.04 -0.72
N THR A 154 -8.45 -6.28 -1.39
CA THR A 154 -8.60 -6.07 -2.84
C THR A 154 -8.49 -4.59 -3.19
N GLY A 155 -9.19 -3.70 -2.48
CA GLY A 155 -9.15 -2.26 -2.73
C GLY A 155 -7.75 -1.65 -2.58
N ARG A 156 -7.01 -2.04 -1.53
CA ARG A 156 -5.61 -1.61 -1.38
C ARG A 156 -4.69 -2.14 -2.48
N LEU A 157 -4.89 -3.37 -2.93
CA LEU A 157 -4.09 -3.94 -4.02
C LEU A 157 -4.50 -3.38 -5.39
N ALA A 158 -5.78 -3.07 -5.61
CA ALA A 158 -6.25 -2.37 -6.81
C ALA A 158 -5.65 -0.96 -6.89
N LEU A 159 -5.65 -0.21 -5.78
CA LEU A 159 -4.94 1.07 -5.70
C LEU A 159 -3.45 0.91 -6.02
N ASN A 160 -2.80 -0.11 -5.48
CA ASN A 160 -1.39 -0.37 -5.75
C ASN A 160 -1.12 -0.77 -7.20
N LEU A 161 -2.03 -1.49 -7.87
CA LEU A 161 -1.91 -1.80 -9.29
C LEU A 161 -1.89 -0.51 -10.12
N VAL A 162 -2.82 0.40 -9.85
CA VAL A 162 -2.88 1.71 -10.51
C VAL A 162 -1.58 2.49 -10.27
N LEU A 163 -1.11 2.56 -9.01
CA LEU A 163 0.11 3.28 -8.67
C LEU A 163 1.34 2.75 -9.41
N VAL A 164 1.56 1.43 -9.40
CA VAL A 164 2.77 0.86 -10.04
C VAL A 164 2.73 1.01 -11.55
N ARG A 165 1.56 0.97 -12.18
CA ARG A 165 1.37 1.23 -13.61
C ARG A 165 1.60 2.69 -13.98
N LEU A 166 1.25 3.61 -13.10
CA LEU A 166 1.57 5.04 -13.24
C LEU A 166 3.03 5.38 -12.90
N GLY A 167 3.84 4.39 -12.49
CA GLY A 167 5.23 4.59 -12.11
C GLY A 167 5.45 5.13 -10.70
N TYR A 168 4.41 5.09 -9.85
CA TYR A 168 4.49 5.51 -8.45
C TYR A 168 4.84 4.34 -7.51
N PRO A 169 5.46 4.64 -6.35
CA PRO A 169 5.63 3.65 -5.29
C PRO A 169 4.29 3.14 -4.77
N PRO A 170 4.16 1.83 -4.49
CA PRO A 170 2.96 1.29 -3.88
C PRO A 170 2.74 1.81 -2.46
N VAL A 171 1.50 1.80 -2.00
CA VAL A 171 1.09 2.18 -0.63
C VAL A 171 1.06 0.94 0.25
N VAL A 172 1.74 1.01 1.40
CA VAL A 172 1.69 -0.01 2.45
C VAL A 172 1.17 0.62 3.74
N ILE A 173 -0.03 0.22 4.17
CA ILE A 173 -0.63 0.68 5.43
C ILE A 173 -0.27 -0.33 6.53
N PHE A 174 0.58 0.11 7.47
CA PHE A 174 1.01 -0.74 8.58
C PHE A 174 -0.05 -0.82 9.68
N LYS A 175 -0.03 -1.90 10.46
CA LYS A 175 -0.95 -2.11 11.58
C LYS A 175 -1.03 -0.92 12.55
N LYS A 176 0.08 -0.24 12.80
CA LYS A 176 0.14 0.97 13.66
C LYS A 176 -0.63 2.17 13.10
N GLN A 177 -0.93 2.19 11.81
CA GLN A 177 -1.67 3.26 11.11
C GLN A 177 -3.15 2.90 10.93
N TRP A 178 -3.56 1.69 11.32
CA TRP A 178 -4.87 1.13 11.00
C TRP A 178 -6.03 1.99 11.52
N GLU A 179 -5.97 2.42 12.79
CA GLU A 179 -7.02 3.27 13.36
C GLU A 179 -7.12 4.65 12.67
N ALA A 180 -5.97 5.24 12.32
CA ALA A 180 -5.96 6.51 11.59
C ALA A 180 -6.55 6.35 10.18
N TYR A 181 -6.23 5.24 9.53
CA TYR A 181 -6.77 4.90 8.22
C TYR A 181 -8.29 4.69 8.26
N LEU A 182 -8.83 3.96 9.23
CA LEU A 182 -10.28 3.78 9.36
C LEU A 182 -11.01 5.10 9.62
N ARG A 183 -10.46 5.97 10.50
CA ARG A 183 -11.03 7.31 10.71
C ARG A 183 -10.98 8.18 9.46
N ALA A 184 -9.93 8.05 8.65
CA ALA A 184 -9.83 8.79 7.40
C ALA A 184 -10.83 8.29 6.35
N LEU A 185 -11.11 6.99 6.29
CA LEU A 185 -12.19 6.43 5.47
C LEU A 185 -13.57 6.97 5.90
N GLN A 186 -13.86 6.98 7.20
CA GLN A 186 -15.11 7.54 7.72
C GLN A 186 -15.29 9.03 7.39
N ARG A 187 -14.20 9.83 7.44
CA ARG A 187 -14.28 11.24 6.99
C ARG A 187 -14.56 11.35 5.49
N SER A 188 -14.08 10.39 4.72
CA SER A 188 -14.34 10.35 3.28
C SER A 188 -15.80 10.04 2.95
N ASP A 189 -16.58 9.42 3.88
CA ASP A 189 -18.03 9.24 3.73
C ASP A 189 -18.76 10.60 3.65
N ASP A 190 -18.22 11.64 4.31
CA ASP A 190 -18.69 13.03 4.27
C ASP A 190 -18.05 13.86 3.14
N GLY A 191 -17.27 13.23 2.26
CA GLY A 191 -16.58 13.87 1.13
C GLY A 191 -15.22 14.49 1.47
N ASP A 192 -14.73 14.38 2.72
CA ASP A 192 -13.39 14.85 3.11
C ASP A 192 -12.33 13.78 2.86
N HIS A 193 -11.74 13.81 1.67
CA HIS A 193 -10.68 12.88 1.27
C HIS A 193 -9.26 13.32 1.70
N GLY A 194 -9.10 14.52 2.26
CA GLY A 194 -7.78 15.08 2.59
C GLY A 194 -6.98 14.23 3.56
N ALA A 195 -7.61 13.74 4.64
CA ALA A 195 -6.93 12.91 5.64
C ALA A 195 -6.48 11.56 5.06
N LEU A 196 -7.29 10.94 4.21
CA LEU A 196 -6.92 9.68 3.53
C LEU A 196 -5.83 9.93 2.48
N GLY A 197 -5.90 11.04 1.75
CA GLY A 197 -4.88 11.48 0.81
C GLY A 197 -3.53 11.70 1.48
N GLU A 198 -3.50 12.29 2.67
CA GLU A 198 -2.27 12.45 3.45
C GLU A 198 -1.65 11.09 3.86
N ILE A 199 -2.47 10.13 4.27
CA ILE A 199 -2.00 8.77 4.59
C ILE A 199 -1.39 8.12 3.35
N ILE A 200 -2.03 8.21 2.20
CA ILE A 200 -1.55 7.68 0.92
C ILE A 200 -0.22 8.34 0.54
N ALA A 201 -0.14 9.67 0.54
CA ALA A 201 1.08 10.39 0.20
C ALA A 201 2.26 10.00 1.10
N ARG A 202 2.04 9.94 2.42
CA ARG A 202 3.07 9.52 3.39
C ARG A 202 3.51 8.09 3.16
N ALA A 203 2.59 7.17 2.88
CA ALA A 203 2.92 5.77 2.61
C ALA A 203 3.72 5.60 1.32
N MET A 204 3.41 6.36 0.26
CA MET A 204 4.21 6.41 -0.98
C MET A 204 5.63 6.90 -0.71
N LEU A 205 5.79 8.01 0.03
CA LEU A 205 7.10 8.56 0.40
C LEU A 205 7.90 7.60 1.28
N ASP A 206 7.25 6.97 2.26
CA ASP A 206 7.90 5.98 3.12
C ASP A 206 8.41 4.79 2.30
N ASN A 207 7.62 4.29 1.35
CA ASN A 207 8.00 3.18 0.49
C ASN A 207 9.15 3.58 -0.45
N LEU A 208 9.07 4.76 -1.07
CA LEU A 208 10.14 5.30 -1.90
C LEU A 208 11.47 5.35 -1.12
N ASN A 209 11.44 5.93 0.07
CA ASN A 209 12.67 6.13 0.86
C ASN A 209 13.20 4.83 1.49
N ARG A 210 12.33 3.91 1.92
CA ARG A 210 12.75 2.69 2.63
C ARG A 210 13.21 1.58 1.70
N PHE A 211 12.60 1.46 0.52
CA PHE A 211 12.80 0.30 -0.35
C PHE A 211 13.37 0.67 -1.72
N ILE A 212 12.82 1.68 -2.39
CA ILE A 212 13.20 1.98 -3.77
C ILE A 212 14.55 2.69 -3.80
N VAL A 213 14.68 3.84 -3.14
CA VAL A 213 15.92 4.62 -3.13
C VAL A 213 17.12 3.79 -2.64
N PRO A 214 17.04 3.04 -1.52
CA PRO A 214 18.15 2.19 -1.08
C PRO A 214 18.51 1.07 -2.06
N SER A 215 17.54 0.58 -2.83
CA SER A 215 17.76 -0.52 -3.79
C SER A 215 18.47 -0.06 -5.06
N VAL A 216 18.21 1.17 -5.51
CA VAL A 216 18.81 1.73 -6.74
C VAL A 216 20.06 2.57 -6.46
N ALA A 217 20.28 3.02 -5.23
CA ALA A 217 21.43 3.81 -4.83
C ALA A 217 22.59 2.88 -4.40
N GLY A 218 23.76 3.04 -5.00
CA GLY A 218 24.96 2.37 -4.51
C GLY A 218 25.31 2.78 -3.08
N PRO A 219 26.10 1.98 -2.33
CA PRO A 219 26.34 2.17 -0.89
C PRO A 219 27.03 3.50 -0.55
N ALA A 220 27.81 4.07 -1.47
CA ALA A 220 28.49 5.37 -1.30
C ALA A 220 27.66 6.57 -1.79
N ARG A 221 26.52 6.36 -2.44
CA ARG A 221 25.70 7.44 -2.97
C ARG A 221 24.98 8.19 -1.86
N LEU A 222 24.98 9.53 -1.96
CA LEU A 222 24.22 10.37 -1.05
C LEU A 222 22.73 10.25 -1.31
N VAL A 223 21.98 9.85 -0.30
CA VAL A 223 20.52 9.73 -0.33
C VAL A 223 19.90 10.44 0.89
N PRO A 224 18.62 10.82 0.87
CA PRO A 224 17.95 11.40 2.04
C PRO A 224 18.10 10.50 3.27
N LEU A 225 18.27 11.09 4.47
CA LEU A 225 18.37 10.32 5.73
C LEU A 225 17.15 9.43 5.96
N ALA A 226 15.98 9.79 5.40
CA ALA A 226 14.78 8.96 5.43
C ALA A 226 14.98 7.57 4.76
N ALA A 227 15.82 7.51 3.72
CA ALA A 227 16.17 6.26 3.01
C ALA A 227 17.24 5.42 3.74
N LEU A 228 17.88 5.97 4.78
CA LEU A 228 18.93 5.32 5.56
C LEU A 228 18.45 4.91 6.97
N ALA A 229 17.23 5.29 7.35
CA ALA A 229 16.64 4.90 8.62
C ALA A 229 16.34 3.39 8.63
N ASP A 230 16.64 2.73 9.72
CA ASP A 230 16.42 1.29 9.95
C ASP A 230 16.04 1.03 11.42
N ASP A 231 16.02 -0.23 11.83
CA ASP A 231 15.71 -0.60 13.22
C ASP A 231 16.74 -0.09 14.24
N ARG A 232 17.94 0.24 13.80
CA ARG A 232 19.02 0.79 14.65
C ARG A 232 18.87 2.29 14.85
N PHE A 233 18.44 3.02 13.81
CA PHE A 233 18.36 4.47 13.84
C PHE A 233 17.07 4.99 13.17
N SER A 234 16.30 5.75 13.93
CA SER A 234 15.18 6.51 13.38
C SER A 234 15.67 7.70 12.55
N ILE A 235 14.81 8.22 11.67
CA ILE A 235 15.09 9.46 10.90
C ILE A 235 15.48 10.62 11.83
N ALA A 236 14.77 10.75 12.96
CA ALA A 236 15.05 11.80 13.95
C ALA A 236 16.44 11.65 14.58
N ALA A 237 16.85 10.42 14.89
CA ALA A 237 18.17 10.13 15.45
C ALA A 237 19.28 10.45 14.44
N LEU A 238 19.13 10.06 13.17
CA LEU A 238 20.09 10.37 12.10
C LEU A 238 20.19 11.88 11.86
N ARG A 239 19.05 12.58 11.82
CA ARG A 239 19.03 14.04 11.68
C ARG A 239 19.74 14.73 12.83
N GLN A 240 19.49 14.31 14.07
CA GLN A 240 20.17 14.86 15.24
C GLN A 240 21.67 14.59 15.21
N ALA A 241 22.10 13.39 14.77
CA ALA A 241 23.52 13.06 14.61
C ALA A 241 24.19 13.93 13.54
N ALA A 242 23.52 14.17 12.40
CA ALA A 242 23.98 15.06 11.35
C ALA A 242 24.11 16.52 11.84
N GLN A 243 23.09 17.06 12.48
CA GLN A 243 23.10 18.42 13.03
C GLN A 243 24.21 18.65 14.07
N ARG A 244 24.57 17.60 14.80
CA ARG A 244 25.65 17.64 15.82
C ARG A 244 27.03 17.31 15.23
N GLY A 245 27.14 17.13 13.92
CA GLY A 245 28.41 16.76 13.25
C GLY A 245 28.94 15.36 13.63
N ARG A 246 28.10 14.48 14.18
CA ARG A 246 28.48 13.10 14.53
C ARG A 246 28.31 12.12 13.39
N LEU A 247 27.39 12.40 12.48
CA LEU A 247 27.19 11.70 11.23
C LEU A 247 27.62 12.64 10.10
N ASP A 248 28.52 12.16 9.24
CA ASP A 248 28.89 12.90 8.03
C ASP A 248 27.69 12.93 7.09
N ALA A 249 27.13 14.12 6.94
CA ALA A 249 25.94 14.37 6.15
C ALA A 249 25.92 15.81 5.65
N THR A 250 25.33 16.03 4.49
CA THR A 250 25.19 17.35 3.88
C THR A 250 23.71 17.74 3.80
N GLN A 251 23.42 19.03 4.03
CA GLN A 251 22.09 19.57 3.80
C GLN A 251 22.03 20.25 2.44
N GLY A 252 21.11 19.82 1.57
CA GLY A 252 20.89 20.44 0.28
C GLY A 252 20.19 21.80 0.39
N SER A 253 20.14 22.57 -0.71
CA SER A 253 19.38 23.82 -0.80
C SER A 253 17.86 23.65 -0.56
N ASP A 254 17.36 22.44 -0.70
CA ASP A 254 15.99 22.00 -0.39
C ASP A 254 15.77 21.71 1.12
N GLY A 255 16.79 21.95 1.96
CA GLY A 255 16.74 21.69 3.39
C GLY A 255 16.80 20.21 3.78
N ILE A 256 16.94 19.29 2.82
CA ILE A 256 16.99 17.86 3.08
C ILE A 256 18.41 17.41 3.42
N TRP A 257 18.56 16.74 4.57
CA TRP A 257 19.81 16.11 4.96
C TRP A 257 20.04 14.80 4.20
N ARG A 258 21.24 14.62 3.65
CA ARG A 258 21.68 13.46 2.88
C ARG A 258 22.97 12.89 3.44
N SER A 259 23.10 11.57 3.42
CA SER A 259 24.32 10.82 3.74
C SER A 259 24.37 9.56 2.88
N SER A 260 25.39 8.72 3.06
CA SER A 260 25.50 7.43 2.37
C SER A 260 25.25 6.26 3.33
N ARG A 261 24.90 5.10 2.78
CA ARG A 261 24.76 3.85 3.55
C ARG A 261 26.07 3.45 4.21
N THR A 262 27.19 3.64 3.52
CA THR A 262 28.53 3.41 4.07
C THR A 262 28.78 4.26 5.29
N THR A 263 28.54 5.56 5.19
CA THR A 263 28.76 6.53 6.30
C THR A 263 27.89 6.22 7.52
N VAL A 264 26.62 5.85 7.31
CA VAL A 264 25.72 5.46 8.42
C VAL A 264 26.19 4.16 9.07
N SER A 265 26.74 3.21 8.32
CA SER A 265 27.28 1.96 8.87
C SER A 265 28.55 2.22 9.70
N GLU A 266 29.43 3.11 9.27
CA GLU A 266 30.61 3.55 10.03
C GLU A 266 30.21 4.27 11.32
N TYR A 267 29.22 5.16 11.25
CA TYR A 267 28.65 5.83 12.43
C TYR A 267 28.08 4.81 13.42
N ALA A 268 27.36 3.79 12.95
CA ALA A 268 26.83 2.72 13.80
C ALA A 268 27.93 1.95 14.54
N ALA A 269 29.03 1.64 13.85
CA ALA A 269 30.18 0.95 14.46
C ALA A 269 30.84 1.79 15.59
N ILE A 270 30.97 3.10 15.37
CA ILE A 270 31.55 4.03 16.37
C ILE A 270 30.61 4.14 17.58
N GLU A 271 29.31 4.31 17.39
CA GLU A 271 28.33 4.42 18.49
C GLU A 271 28.26 3.12 19.31
N HIS A 272 28.35 1.95 18.65
CA HIS A 272 28.40 0.67 19.36
C HIS A 272 29.63 0.54 20.23
N THR A 273 30.81 0.98 19.76
CA THR A 273 32.05 0.95 20.50
C THR A 273 32.01 1.91 21.70
N ARG A 274 31.42 3.11 21.56
CA ARG A 274 31.22 4.07 22.64
C ARG A 274 30.34 3.54 23.76
N ARG A 275 29.22 2.90 23.41
CA ARG A 275 28.29 2.28 24.39
C ARG A 275 28.99 1.17 25.21
N ARG A 276 29.80 0.33 24.56
CA ARG A 276 30.55 -0.75 25.26
C ARG A 276 31.64 -0.23 26.21
N ARG A 277 32.14 1.00 26.03
CA ARG A 277 33.14 1.63 26.95
C ARG A 277 32.49 2.40 28.08
N ALA A 278 31.20 2.66 28.03
CA ALA A 278 30.44 3.40 29.04
C ALA A 278 29.68 2.45 30.01
N THR A 279 29.68 1.15 29.75
CA THR A 279 29.22 0.06 30.63
C THR A 279 30.44 -0.65 31.25
#